data_f5c270290d4c3fb48cb6ee033b29e412
#
_entry.id   f5c270290d4c3fb48cb6ee033b29e412
#
_cell.length_a   1.000
_cell.length_b   1.000
_cell.length_c   1.000
_cell.angle_alpha   90.00
_cell.angle_beta   90.00
_cell.angle_gamma   90.00
#
_symmetry.space_group_name_H-M   'P 1'
#
loop_
_entity.id
_entity.type
_entity.pdbx_description
1 polymer ?
#
loop_
_entity_poly.entity_id
_entity_poly.type
_entity_poly.pdbx_seq_one_letter_code
_entity_poly.pdbx_strand_id
1 'polypeptide(L)'
;DTPFYNILMVEPRLKDRVIVLNGVSKAYSMTGWRIGYAAGPKEIIVAMGKLQSQSTSNPTSISQVAAEAALRGDQDCIKPMVKAFKERHAFVLKALNEIDGVKCIPASGAFYAFADARKAIEALFSKNKINAANDLAFSEFILETTGVAVVPGSAFGSEGYFRISFATSMDNLVEALKRL
;
A
#
# COMPACT_ATOMS: atom_id res chain seq x y z
N ASP A 1 -1.08 5.86 15.73
CA ASP A 1 -2.27 5.59 16.57
C ASP A 1 -3.52 6.37 16.12
N THR A 2 -3.58 6.74 14.84
CA THR A 2 -4.77 7.37 14.27
C THR A 2 -5.82 6.29 14.00
N PRO A 3 -7.05 6.41 14.52
CA PRO A 3 -8.13 5.48 14.22
C PRO A 3 -8.46 5.46 12.72
N PHE A 4 -8.87 4.30 12.22
CA PHE A 4 -9.40 4.20 10.86
C PHE A 4 -10.79 4.81 10.79
N TYR A 5 -11.02 5.64 9.77
CA TYR A 5 -12.35 6.20 9.48
C TYR A 5 -12.69 5.99 8.00
N ASN A 6 -13.96 5.70 7.73
CA ASN A 6 -14.54 5.84 6.40
C ASN A 6 -15.58 6.98 6.42
N ILE A 7 -16.04 7.38 5.24
CA ILE A 7 -16.96 8.51 5.11
C ILE A 7 -18.28 8.32 5.87
N LEU A 8 -18.79 7.10 6.00
CA LEU A 8 -20.04 6.82 6.71
C LEU A 8 -19.87 6.85 8.24
N MET A 9 -18.65 6.62 8.75
CA MET A 9 -18.35 6.80 10.18
C MET A 9 -18.30 8.29 10.53
N VAL A 10 -17.93 9.14 9.58
CA VAL A 10 -17.85 10.61 9.78
C VAL A 10 -19.21 11.27 9.53
N GLU A 11 -19.94 10.85 8.50
CA GLU A 11 -21.24 11.43 8.12
C GLU A 11 -22.24 10.31 7.75
N PRO A 12 -22.93 9.73 8.75
CA PRO A 12 -23.88 8.62 8.54
C PRO A 12 -25.06 8.95 7.61
N ARG A 13 -25.41 10.25 7.46
CA ARG A 13 -26.50 10.69 6.54
C ARG A 13 -26.20 10.39 5.08
N LEU A 14 -24.95 10.10 4.72
CA LEU A 14 -24.56 9.76 3.36
C LEU A 14 -24.83 8.30 2.97
N LYS A 15 -25.40 7.47 3.87
CA LYS A 15 -25.59 6.00 3.64
C LYS A 15 -26.30 5.65 2.34
N ASP A 16 -27.23 6.49 1.88
CA ASP A 16 -28.02 6.27 0.67
C ASP A 16 -27.32 6.80 -0.60
N ARG A 17 -26.13 7.38 -0.48
CA ARG A 17 -25.37 7.99 -1.57
C ARG A 17 -23.92 7.47 -1.65
N VAL A 18 -23.54 6.53 -0.80
CA VAL A 18 -22.17 6.03 -0.70
C VAL A 18 -22.16 4.51 -0.88
N ILE A 19 -21.19 4.03 -1.64
CA ILE A 19 -20.82 2.62 -1.66
C ILE A 19 -19.43 2.53 -1.01
N VAL A 20 -19.36 1.79 0.10
CA VAL A 20 -18.08 1.47 0.75
C VAL A 20 -17.53 0.20 0.13
N LEU A 21 -16.31 0.29 -0.41
CA LEU A 21 -15.56 -0.86 -0.92
C LEU A 21 -14.47 -1.21 0.09
N ASN A 22 -14.35 -2.49 0.42
CA ASN A 22 -13.32 -2.99 1.32
C ASN A 22 -12.97 -4.44 0.99
N GLY A 23 -12.02 -5.03 1.70
CA GLY A 23 -11.61 -6.41 1.49
C GLY A 23 -10.75 -6.95 2.62
N VAL A 24 -10.62 -8.26 2.67
CA VAL A 24 -9.85 -8.98 3.69
C VAL A 24 -8.36 -9.09 3.37
N SER A 25 -7.97 -8.73 2.14
CA SER A 25 -6.61 -8.94 1.61
C SER A 25 -5.50 -8.34 2.47
N LYS A 26 -5.71 -7.14 3.06
CA LYS A 26 -4.66 -6.38 3.75
C LYS A 26 -4.74 -6.54 5.25
N ALA A 27 -5.89 -6.20 5.86
CA ALA A 27 -6.06 -6.26 7.31
C ALA A 27 -5.84 -7.66 7.90
N TYR A 28 -6.20 -8.70 7.15
CA TYR A 28 -6.10 -10.10 7.60
C TYR A 28 -4.99 -10.89 6.88
N SER A 29 -4.14 -10.23 6.08
CA SER A 29 -3.10 -10.91 5.26
C SER A 29 -3.65 -12.01 4.35
N MET A 30 -4.87 -11.82 3.82
CA MET A 30 -5.63 -12.79 3.03
C MET A 30 -5.61 -12.46 1.53
N THR A 31 -4.47 -12.05 0.97
CA THR A 31 -4.36 -11.69 -0.45
C THR A 31 -4.69 -12.86 -1.38
N GLY A 32 -4.32 -14.09 -1.01
CA GLY A 32 -4.55 -15.31 -1.79
C GLY A 32 -6.02 -15.74 -1.87
N TRP A 33 -6.86 -15.32 -0.92
CA TRP A 33 -8.30 -15.67 -0.89
C TRP A 33 -9.13 -14.90 -1.92
N ARG A 34 -8.63 -13.80 -2.45
CA ARG A 34 -9.26 -12.99 -3.53
C ARG A 34 -10.67 -12.52 -3.19
N ILE A 35 -10.89 -12.01 -1.96
CA ILE A 35 -12.18 -11.49 -1.49
C ILE A 35 -12.12 -9.98 -1.26
N GLY A 36 -13.03 -9.28 -1.94
CA GLY A 36 -13.47 -7.93 -1.62
C GLY A 36 -14.98 -7.90 -1.47
N TYR A 37 -15.49 -6.85 -0.86
CA TYR A 37 -16.92 -6.66 -0.65
C TYR A 37 -17.31 -5.19 -0.78
N ALA A 38 -18.60 -4.99 -1.08
CA ALA A 38 -19.21 -3.68 -1.18
C ALA A 38 -20.44 -3.60 -0.26
N ALA A 39 -20.62 -2.45 0.37
CA ALA A 39 -21.81 -2.12 1.15
C ALA A 39 -22.36 -0.77 0.71
N GLY A 40 -23.66 -0.67 0.43
CA GLY A 40 -24.27 0.55 -0.09
C GLY A 40 -25.77 0.41 -0.27
N PRO A 41 -26.41 1.34 -1.00
CA PRO A 41 -27.85 1.32 -1.28
C PRO A 41 -28.29 -0.02 -1.88
N LYS A 42 -29.39 -0.56 -1.36
CA LYS A 42 -29.88 -1.91 -1.70
C LYS A 42 -30.04 -2.13 -3.20
N GLU A 43 -30.60 -1.16 -3.90
CA GLU A 43 -30.87 -1.26 -5.35
C GLU A 43 -29.58 -1.43 -6.15
N ILE A 44 -28.52 -0.71 -5.75
CA ILE A 44 -27.21 -0.78 -6.40
C ILE A 44 -26.54 -2.12 -6.11
N ILE A 45 -26.53 -2.56 -4.85
CA ILE A 45 -25.93 -3.84 -4.48
C ILE A 45 -26.64 -5.02 -5.15
N VAL A 46 -27.98 -4.98 -5.26
CA VAL A 46 -28.74 -5.99 -5.99
C VAL A 46 -28.40 -5.98 -7.50
N ALA A 47 -28.28 -4.80 -8.11
CA ALA A 47 -27.88 -4.69 -9.52
C ALA A 47 -26.45 -5.21 -9.76
N MET A 48 -25.50 -4.89 -8.88
CA MET A 48 -24.14 -5.44 -8.93
C MET A 48 -24.14 -6.97 -8.84
N GLY A 49 -24.94 -7.56 -7.94
CA GLY A 49 -25.08 -9.01 -7.80
C GLY A 49 -25.63 -9.67 -9.07
N LYS A 50 -26.61 -9.05 -9.75
CA LYS A 50 -27.13 -9.54 -11.02
C LYS A 50 -26.06 -9.55 -12.12
N LEU A 51 -25.29 -8.46 -12.26
CA LEU A 51 -24.20 -8.37 -13.22
C LEU A 51 -23.12 -9.41 -12.93
N GLN A 52 -22.71 -9.53 -11.67
CA GLN A 52 -21.71 -10.52 -11.25
C GLN A 52 -22.17 -11.94 -11.57
N SER A 53 -23.42 -12.29 -11.31
CA SER A 53 -23.95 -13.64 -11.58
C SER A 53 -23.91 -14.03 -13.07
N GLN A 54 -23.95 -13.04 -13.98
CA GLN A 54 -23.89 -13.26 -15.43
C GLN A 54 -22.46 -13.16 -16.00
N SER A 55 -21.48 -12.72 -15.21
CA SER A 55 -20.07 -12.58 -15.64
C SER A 55 -19.17 -13.61 -14.99
N THR A 56 -18.88 -13.44 -13.71
CA THR A 56 -17.93 -14.28 -12.94
C THR A 56 -18.64 -15.25 -11.97
N SER A 57 -19.96 -15.29 -11.96
CA SER A 57 -20.83 -16.03 -11.06
C SER A 57 -20.72 -15.52 -9.62
N ASN A 58 -19.69 -15.95 -8.89
CA ASN A 58 -19.44 -15.52 -7.51
C ASN A 58 -17.98 -15.84 -7.12
N PRO A 59 -17.45 -15.23 -6.06
CA PRO A 59 -16.18 -15.64 -5.47
C PRO A 59 -16.25 -17.09 -4.95
N THR A 60 -15.11 -17.75 -4.87
CA THR A 60 -15.01 -19.12 -4.34
C THR A 60 -15.63 -19.22 -2.95
N SER A 61 -16.52 -20.19 -2.74
CA SER A 61 -17.29 -20.36 -1.50
C SER A 61 -16.39 -20.56 -0.26
N ILE A 62 -15.32 -21.33 -0.39
CA ILE A 62 -14.32 -21.50 0.68
C ILE A 62 -13.73 -20.16 1.11
N SER A 63 -13.39 -19.30 0.14
CA SER A 63 -12.86 -17.96 0.41
C SER A 63 -13.90 -17.04 1.06
N GLN A 64 -15.18 -17.17 0.72
CA GLN A 64 -16.25 -16.41 1.37
C GLN A 64 -16.40 -16.80 2.85
N VAL A 65 -16.39 -18.10 3.15
CA VAL A 65 -16.46 -18.60 4.54
C VAL A 65 -15.22 -18.13 5.34
N ALA A 66 -14.03 -18.20 4.75
CA ALA A 66 -12.81 -17.71 5.39
C ALA A 66 -12.87 -16.19 5.67
N ALA A 67 -13.38 -15.40 4.71
CA ALA A 67 -13.55 -13.96 4.89
C ALA A 67 -14.60 -13.64 5.97
N GLU A 68 -15.72 -14.37 6.01
CA GLU A 68 -16.72 -14.23 7.07
C GLU A 68 -16.12 -14.55 8.44
N ALA A 69 -15.36 -15.63 8.56
CA ALA A 69 -14.69 -15.99 9.80
C ALA A 69 -13.69 -14.90 10.26
N ALA A 70 -12.92 -14.31 9.32
CA ALA A 70 -12.00 -13.23 9.63
C ALA A 70 -12.74 -11.97 10.14
N LEU A 71 -13.86 -11.61 9.49
CA LEU A 71 -14.63 -10.40 9.85
C LEU A 71 -15.44 -10.55 11.14
N ARG A 72 -15.93 -11.75 11.44
CA ARG A 72 -16.77 -12.04 12.64
C ARG A 72 -15.98 -12.53 13.82
N GLY A 73 -14.78 -13.05 13.57
CA GLY A 73 -13.91 -13.60 14.61
C GLY A 73 -13.24 -12.54 15.47
N ASP A 74 -12.40 -13.01 16.38
CA ASP A 74 -11.57 -12.16 17.23
C ASP A 74 -10.61 -11.31 16.37
N GLN A 75 -10.60 -10.00 16.62
CA GLN A 75 -9.75 -9.04 15.92
C GLN A 75 -8.34 -8.89 16.53
N ASP A 76 -8.03 -9.62 17.58
CA ASP A 76 -6.73 -9.56 18.25
C ASP A 76 -5.57 -10.02 17.37
N CYS A 77 -5.84 -10.84 16.36
CA CYS A 77 -4.87 -11.23 15.34
C CYS A 77 -4.27 -10.03 14.55
N ILE A 78 -4.96 -8.90 14.49
CA ILE A 78 -4.50 -7.69 13.81
C ILE A 78 -3.42 -6.96 14.62
N LYS A 79 -3.48 -6.99 15.93
CA LYS A 79 -2.59 -6.24 16.84
C LYS A 79 -1.10 -6.53 16.61
N PRO A 80 -0.65 -7.81 16.59
CA PRO A 80 0.76 -8.11 16.33
C PRO A 80 1.22 -7.70 14.94
N MET A 81 0.35 -7.81 13.93
CA MET A 81 0.67 -7.34 12.57
C MET A 81 0.87 -5.83 12.53
N VAL A 82 -0.03 -5.06 13.14
CA VAL A 82 0.10 -3.59 13.23
C VAL A 82 1.36 -3.20 13.97
N LYS A 83 1.71 -3.88 15.07
CA LYS A 83 2.97 -3.63 15.80
C LYS A 83 4.18 -3.84 14.90
N ALA A 84 4.26 -4.97 14.19
CA ALA A 84 5.35 -5.26 13.27
C ALA A 84 5.45 -4.22 12.13
N PHE A 85 4.32 -3.77 11.59
CA PHE A 85 4.31 -2.73 10.56
C PHE A 85 4.76 -1.36 11.10
N LYS A 86 4.41 -0.99 12.34
CA LYS A 86 4.91 0.23 12.98
C LYS A 86 6.43 0.21 13.15
N GLU A 87 6.98 -0.92 13.59
CA GLU A 87 8.44 -1.09 13.74
C GLU A 87 9.16 -0.97 12.39
N ARG A 88 8.67 -1.65 11.36
CA ARG A 88 9.21 -1.57 9.99
C ARG A 88 9.09 -0.16 9.41
N HIS A 89 7.96 0.51 9.60
CA HIS A 89 7.76 1.88 9.14
C HIS A 89 8.75 2.85 9.79
N ALA A 90 8.93 2.78 11.11
CA ALA A 90 9.88 3.63 11.84
C ALA A 90 11.32 3.42 11.33
N PHE A 91 11.71 2.16 11.11
CA PHE A 91 13.03 1.82 10.56
C PHE A 91 13.22 2.38 9.14
N VAL A 92 12.27 2.11 8.23
CA VAL A 92 12.34 2.57 6.83
C VAL A 92 12.35 4.09 6.75
N LEU A 93 11.49 4.76 7.53
CA LEU A 93 11.43 6.23 7.57
C LEU A 93 12.76 6.83 8.00
N LYS A 94 13.38 6.29 9.05
CA LYS A 94 14.67 6.74 9.52
C LYS A 94 15.75 6.54 8.45
N ALA A 95 15.87 5.33 7.92
CA ALA A 95 16.92 4.99 6.95
C ALA A 95 16.79 5.80 5.65
N LEU A 96 15.59 6.01 5.13
CA LEU A 96 15.38 6.84 3.93
C LEU A 96 15.78 8.30 4.15
N ASN A 97 15.55 8.85 5.35
CA ASN A 97 15.95 10.22 5.66
C ASN A 97 17.45 10.39 5.98
N GLU A 98 18.21 9.30 6.09
CA GLU A 98 19.67 9.30 6.20
C GLU A 98 20.35 9.30 4.81
N ILE A 99 19.59 9.07 3.72
CA ILE A 99 20.12 9.10 2.35
C ILE A 99 20.15 10.55 1.85
N ASP A 100 21.32 10.97 1.36
CA ASP A 100 21.51 12.32 0.82
C ASP A 100 20.57 12.62 -0.36
N GLY A 101 19.82 13.70 -0.24
CA GLY A 101 18.88 14.14 -1.28
C GLY A 101 17.54 13.41 -1.29
N VAL A 102 17.30 12.49 -0.33
CA VAL A 102 16.02 11.81 -0.15
C VAL A 102 15.31 12.38 1.08
N LYS A 103 13.99 12.57 0.99
CA LYS A 103 13.16 13.01 2.10
C LYS A 103 11.85 12.21 2.12
N CYS A 104 11.57 11.54 3.24
CA CYS A 104 10.35 10.79 3.46
C CYS A 104 9.61 11.35 4.68
N ILE A 105 8.29 11.62 4.53
CA ILE A 105 7.41 12.01 5.64
C ILE A 105 6.75 10.77 6.23
N PRO A 106 6.41 10.76 7.54
CA PRO A 106 5.73 9.64 8.14
C PRO A 106 4.33 9.44 7.55
N ALA A 107 3.96 8.20 7.29
CA ALA A 107 2.62 7.81 6.87
C ALA A 107 1.80 7.39 8.10
N SER A 108 0.51 7.75 8.13
CA SER A 108 -0.41 7.34 9.20
C SER A 108 -1.04 5.97 8.97
N GLY A 109 -0.76 5.31 7.84
CA GLY A 109 -1.29 4.01 7.49
C GLY A 109 -0.60 3.39 6.27
N ALA A 110 -1.17 2.31 5.75
CA ALA A 110 -0.62 1.48 4.68
C ALA A 110 0.71 0.79 5.06
N PHE A 111 1.38 0.23 4.07
CA PHE A 111 2.67 -0.44 4.20
C PHE A 111 3.66 0.05 3.14
N TYR A 112 3.53 1.32 2.77
CA TYR A 112 4.38 2.00 1.80
C TYR A 112 5.01 3.24 2.43
N ALA A 113 6.28 3.48 2.11
CA ALA A 113 6.92 4.78 2.24
C ALA A 113 6.98 5.42 0.85
N PHE A 114 6.67 6.72 0.78
CA PHE A 114 6.67 7.50 -0.45
C PHE A 114 7.63 8.66 -0.27
N ALA A 115 8.79 8.56 -0.90
CA ALA A 115 9.92 9.44 -0.64
C ALA A 115 10.17 10.40 -1.81
N ASP A 116 10.45 11.64 -1.49
CA ASP A 116 10.95 12.67 -2.40
C ASP A 116 12.44 12.41 -2.67
N ALA A 117 12.80 12.17 -3.92
CA ALA A 117 14.17 11.92 -4.37
C ALA A 117 14.68 12.99 -5.36
N ARG A 118 13.97 14.09 -5.55
CA ARG A 118 14.32 15.10 -6.57
C ARG A 118 15.76 15.56 -6.47
N LYS A 119 16.26 15.82 -5.27
CA LYS A 119 17.67 16.23 -5.06
C LYS A 119 18.66 15.10 -5.35
N ALA A 120 18.34 13.86 -5.01
CA ALA A 120 19.16 12.70 -5.34
C ALA A 120 19.21 12.46 -6.85
N ILE A 121 18.07 12.61 -7.54
CA ILE A 121 17.96 12.52 -9.00
C ILE A 121 18.84 13.58 -9.69
N GLU A 122 18.74 14.84 -9.27
CA GLU A 122 19.56 15.94 -9.79
C GLU A 122 21.07 15.67 -9.58
N ALA A 123 21.44 15.18 -8.41
CA ALA A 123 22.82 14.84 -8.09
C ALA A 123 23.37 13.68 -8.93
N LEU A 124 22.57 12.65 -9.18
CA LEU A 124 22.95 11.51 -10.02
C LEU A 124 23.05 11.92 -11.50
N PHE A 125 22.10 12.72 -11.98
CA PHE A 125 22.11 13.23 -13.34
C PHE A 125 23.31 14.12 -13.61
N SER A 126 23.64 15.06 -12.71
CA SER A 126 24.81 15.95 -12.85
C SER A 126 26.14 15.19 -12.85
N LYS A 127 26.18 14.00 -12.24
CA LYS A 127 27.35 13.08 -12.23
C LYS A 127 27.33 12.09 -13.40
N ASN A 128 26.42 12.21 -14.36
CA ASN A 128 26.21 11.29 -15.49
C ASN A 128 26.02 9.82 -15.05
N LYS A 129 25.38 9.60 -13.89
CA LYS A 129 25.05 8.26 -13.39
C LYS A 129 23.71 7.74 -13.91
N ILE A 130 22.81 8.64 -14.28
CA ILE A 130 21.53 8.35 -14.92
C ILE A 130 21.41 9.17 -16.22
N ASN A 131 20.69 8.65 -17.20
CA ASN A 131 20.55 9.22 -18.53
C ASN A 131 19.47 10.30 -18.63
N ALA A 132 18.60 10.42 -17.62
CA ALA A 132 17.56 11.43 -17.53
C ALA A 132 17.30 11.85 -16.08
N ALA A 133 16.98 13.13 -15.87
CA ALA A 133 16.69 13.69 -14.54
C ALA A 133 15.22 13.41 -14.12
N ASN A 134 14.83 12.14 -14.06
CA ASN A 134 13.49 11.74 -13.69
C ASN A 134 13.49 10.49 -12.78
N ASP A 135 12.34 10.21 -12.18
CA ASP A 135 12.15 9.11 -11.23
C ASP A 135 12.15 7.71 -11.88
N LEU A 136 11.89 7.63 -13.18
CA LEU A 136 11.99 6.38 -13.92
C LEU A 136 13.46 5.95 -14.04
N ALA A 137 14.33 6.82 -14.58
CA ALA A 137 15.77 6.57 -14.70
C ALA A 137 16.42 6.33 -13.32
N PHE A 138 15.94 7.03 -12.29
CA PHE A 138 16.37 6.81 -10.91
C PHE A 138 15.99 5.43 -10.41
N SER A 139 14.76 4.98 -10.64
CA SER A 139 14.28 3.66 -10.21
C SER A 139 15.00 2.52 -10.94
N GLU A 140 15.28 2.67 -12.22
CA GLU A 140 16.09 1.75 -13.02
C GLU A 140 17.53 1.68 -12.49
N PHE A 141 18.16 2.82 -12.24
CA PHE A 141 19.51 2.89 -11.66
C PHE A 141 19.61 2.20 -10.31
N ILE A 142 18.64 2.41 -9.41
CA ILE A 142 18.58 1.72 -8.11
C ILE A 142 18.48 0.21 -8.34
N LEU A 143 17.59 -0.25 -9.20
CA LEU A 143 17.41 -1.67 -9.46
C LEU A 143 18.69 -2.31 -10.00
N GLU A 144 19.35 -1.69 -10.97
CA GLU A 144 20.55 -2.22 -11.61
C GLU A 144 21.78 -2.22 -10.67
N THR A 145 21.94 -1.16 -9.87
CA THR A 145 23.14 -1.01 -9.03
C THR A 145 23.02 -1.69 -7.68
N THR A 146 21.80 -1.77 -7.12
CA THR A 146 21.59 -2.25 -5.75
C THR A 146 20.78 -3.54 -5.67
N GLY A 147 20.05 -3.89 -6.73
CA GLY A 147 19.09 -5.00 -6.73
C GLY A 147 17.81 -4.71 -5.94
N VAL A 148 17.57 -3.44 -5.56
CA VAL A 148 16.37 -3.04 -4.81
C VAL A 148 15.32 -2.50 -5.78
N ALA A 149 14.16 -3.16 -5.86
CA ALA A 149 13.05 -2.70 -6.70
C ALA A 149 12.22 -1.66 -5.96
N VAL A 150 12.05 -0.49 -6.59
CA VAL A 150 11.17 0.59 -6.15
C VAL A 150 10.18 0.94 -7.27
N VAL A 151 9.11 1.65 -6.95
CA VAL A 151 8.14 2.09 -7.97
C VAL A 151 8.31 3.60 -8.15
N PRO A 152 8.52 4.10 -9.38
CA PRO A 152 8.65 5.53 -9.64
C PRO A 152 7.36 6.27 -9.27
N GLY A 153 7.51 7.48 -8.75
CA GLY A 153 6.39 8.30 -8.27
C GLY A 153 5.49 8.79 -9.39
N SER A 154 6.02 8.95 -10.60
CA SER A 154 5.25 9.29 -11.81
C SER A 154 4.11 8.31 -12.09
N ALA A 155 4.26 7.02 -11.72
CA ALA A 155 3.18 6.04 -11.77
C ALA A 155 1.97 6.39 -10.86
N PHE A 156 2.14 7.34 -9.95
CA PHE A 156 1.13 7.87 -9.02
C PHE A 156 0.88 9.37 -9.23
N GLY A 157 1.35 9.94 -10.34
CA GLY A 157 1.21 11.37 -10.64
C GLY A 157 2.14 12.30 -9.85
N SER A 158 3.25 11.78 -9.29
CA SER A 158 4.19 12.53 -8.47
C SER A 158 5.64 12.31 -8.96
N GLU A 159 6.03 13.06 -9.98
CA GLU A 159 7.39 12.98 -10.53
C GLU A 159 8.47 13.35 -9.49
N GLY A 160 9.61 12.66 -9.58
CA GLY A 160 10.74 12.86 -8.67
C GLY A 160 10.59 12.16 -7.32
N TYR A 161 9.52 11.37 -7.14
CA TYR A 161 9.30 10.54 -5.95
C TYR A 161 9.52 9.06 -6.29
N PHE A 162 9.63 8.24 -5.25
CA PHE A 162 9.55 6.78 -5.39
C PHE A 162 8.79 6.15 -4.22
N ARG A 163 8.18 5.00 -4.47
CA ARG A 163 7.50 4.20 -3.47
C ARG A 163 8.28 2.95 -3.14
N ILE A 164 8.50 2.69 -1.86
CA ILE A 164 9.02 1.43 -1.34
C ILE A 164 7.98 0.76 -0.45
N SER A 165 7.83 -0.57 -0.58
CA SER A 165 6.98 -1.37 0.29
C SER A 165 7.79 -1.90 1.47
N PHE A 166 7.24 -1.80 2.68
CA PHE A 166 7.81 -2.44 3.86
C PHE A 166 7.02 -3.68 4.33
N ALA A 167 6.20 -4.26 3.43
CA ALA A 167 5.49 -5.52 3.67
C ALA A 167 6.40 -6.74 3.42
N THR A 168 7.54 -6.80 4.08
CA THR A 168 8.53 -7.89 4.03
C THR A 168 9.16 -8.07 5.41
N SER A 169 10.12 -8.99 5.56
CA SER A 169 10.83 -9.17 6.84
C SER A 169 11.70 -7.95 7.19
N MET A 170 12.00 -7.78 8.47
CA MET A 170 12.93 -6.72 8.91
C MET A 170 14.33 -6.93 8.31
N ASP A 171 14.80 -8.17 8.22
CA ASP A 171 16.12 -8.49 7.65
C ASP A 171 16.22 -8.06 6.20
N ASN A 172 15.18 -8.30 5.39
CA ASN A 172 15.14 -7.85 4.02
C ASN A 172 15.15 -6.30 3.92
N LEU A 173 14.46 -5.61 4.83
CA LEU A 173 14.47 -4.14 4.87
C LEU A 173 15.83 -3.59 5.25
N VAL A 174 16.49 -4.18 6.25
CA VAL A 174 17.86 -3.81 6.66
C VAL A 174 18.80 -3.97 5.49
N GLU A 175 18.78 -5.10 4.82
CA GLU A 175 19.66 -5.38 3.68
C GLU A 175 19.36 -4.45 2.49
N ALA A 176 18.09 -4.23 2.16
CA ALA A 176 17.71 -3.34 1.06
C ALA A 176 18.13 -1.89 1.31
N LEU A 177 17.87 -1.35 2.51
CA LEU A 177 18.20 0.05 2.82
C LEU A 177 19.71 0.27 3.05
N LYS A 178 20.46 -0.78 3.39
CA LYS A 178 21.93 -0.72 3.42
C LYS A 178 22.55 -0.59 2.02
N ARG A 179 21.84 -1.12 0.99
CA ARG A 179 22.30 -1.06 -0.40
C ARG A 179 21.93 0.25 -1.11
N LEU A 180 20.90 0.93 -0.62
CA LEU A 180 20.47 2.23 -1.12
C LEU A 180 21.39 3.35 -0.60
#